data_198112f96deb8f771f7966026ab77cd1
#
_entry.id   198112f96deb8f771f7966026ab77cd1
#
_cell.length_a   1.000
_cell.length_b   1.000
_cell.length_c   1.000
_cell.angle_alpha   90.00
_cell.angle_beta   90.00
_cell.angle_gamma   90.00
#
_symmetry.space_group_name_H-M   'P 1'
#
loop_
_entity.id
_entity.type
_entity.pdbx_description
1 polymer ?
#
loop_
_entity_poly.entity_id
_entity_poly.type
_entity_poly.pdbx_seq_one_letter_code
_entity_poly.pdbx_strand_id
1 'polypeptide(L)'
;YDLKKGARGLRHDHVEKIIAKITGAEAAMVVNNNAAATMLCLSAMAFGKEVITSRGELVEIGGSFRIPEIMEQSGAHLKEVGTTNKTKPSDYRNAYDPEKTGALMKVHTSNYRILGFTQEVTLKEMVDLGKEMNLPVIYDMGSGLMADLTRYGVDEHTVLDAVNDGA
;
A
#
# COMPACT_ATOMS: atom_id res chain seq x y z
N TYR A 1 13.23 -26.53 -5.81
CA TYR A 1 12.72 -27.90 -5.64
C TYR A 1 11.73 -27.96 -4.48
N ASP A 2 10.60 -28.63 -4.67
CA ASP A 2 9.70 -29.06 -3.59
C ASP A 2 10.28 -30.35 -2.98
N LEU A 3 10.79 -30.23 -1.76
CA LEU A 3 11.44 -31.36 -1.08
C LEU A 3 10.45 -32.51 -0.75
N LYS A 4 9.17 -32.22 -0.62
CA LYS A 4 8.15 -33.24 -0.35
C LYS A 4 7.77 -34.03 -1.60
N LYS A 5 7.81 -33.39 -2.75
CA LYS A 5 7.45 -34.00 -4.05
C LYS A 5 8.67 -34.52 -4.83
N GLY A 6 9.90 -34.13 -4.42
CA GLY A 6 11.14 -34.44 -5.14
C GLY A 6 11.19 -33.83 -6.55
N ALA A 7 10.41 -32.78 -6.82
CA ALA A 7 10.24 -32.17 -8.13
C ALA A 7 10.54 -30.67 -8.10
N ARG A 8 10.60 -30.02 -9.29
CA ARG A 8 10.68 -28.56 -9.37
C ARG A 8 9.41 -27.91 -8.83
N GLY A 9 9.53 -27.06 -7.79
CA GLY A 9 8.50 -26.20 -7.26
C GLY A 9 8.75 -24.74 -7.64
N LEU A 10 7.79 -23.87 -7.31
CA LEU A 10 7.93 -22.43 -7.46
C LEU A 10 8.86 -21.88 -6.36
N ARG A 11 9.66 -20.86 -6.68
CA ARG A 11 10.56 -20.25 -5.68
C ARG A 11 9.80 -19.56 -4.56
N HIS A 12 8.59 -19.06 -4.84
CA HIS A 12 7.70 -18.41 -3.87
C HIS A 12 7.25 -19.35 -2.76
N ASP A 13 7.07 -20.64 -3.04
CA ASP A 13 6.58 -21.66 -2.08
C ASP A 13 7.44 -21.75 -0.82
N HIS A 14 8.73 -21.34 -0.90
CA HIS A 14 9.65 -21.43 0.23
C HIS A 14 9.48 -20.29 1.24
N VAL A 15 9.06 -19.12 0.80
CA VAL A 15 9.00 -17.88 1.64
C VAL A 15 7.57 -17.45 1.96
N GLU A 16 6.61 -17.74 1.07
CA GLU A 16 5.22 -17.33 1.22
C GLU A 16 4.63 -17.70 2.59
N LYS A 17 4.72 -18.97 2.96
CA LYS A 17 4.18 -19.46 4.25
C LYS A 17 4.87 -18.85 5.47
N ILE A 18 6.15 -18.55 5.36
CA ILE A 18 6.92 -17.95 6.45
C ILE A 18 6.45 -16.50 6.64
N ILE A 19 6.36 -15.73 5.54
CA ILE A 19 5.94 -14.34 5.58
C ILE A 19 4.48 -14.24 6.05
N ALA A 20 3.57 -15.01 5.47
CA ALA A 20 2.17 -15.05 5.89
C ALA A 20 2.04 -15.36 7.39
N LYS A 21 2.83 -16.30 7.92
CA LYS A 21 2.83 -16.63 9.35
C LYS A 21 3.34 -15.49 10.23
N ILE A 22 4.36 -14.74 9.79
CA ILE A 22 4.97 -13.65 10.58
C ILE A 22 4.06 -12.42 10.55
N THR A 23 3.45 -12.13 9.40
CA THR A 23 2.64 -10.93 9.19
C THR A 23 1.16 -11.11 9.53
N GLY A 24 0.69 -12.35 9.64
CA GLY A 24 -0.74 -12.66 9.80
C GLY A 24 -1.55 -12.55 8.50
N ALA A 25 -0.91 -12.26 7.36
CA ALA A 25 -1.56 -12.16 6.07
C ALA A 25 -2.03 -13.53 5.54
N GLU A 26 -3.07 -13.54 4.71
CA GLU A 26 -3.59 -14.77 4.07
C GLU A 26 -2.61 -15.39 3.08
N ALA A 27 -1.87 -14.53 2.35
CA ALA A 27 -0.86 -14.93 1.38
C ALA A 27 0.28 -13.90 1.33
N ALA A 28 1.40 -14.29 0.74
CA ALA A 28 2.55 -13.40 0.58
C ALA A 28 3.30 -13.71 -0.72
N MET A 29 3.89 -12.68 -1.30
CA MET A 29 4.75 -12.79 -2.46
C MET A 29 6.00 -11.93 -2.27
N VAL A 30 7.14 -12.42 -2.73
CA VAL A 30 8.40 -11.65 -2.70
C VAL A 30 8.79 -11.28 -4.12
N VAL A 31 9.08 -10.01 -4.31
CA VAL A 31 9.59 -9.43 -5.55
C VAL A 31 10.90 -8.70 -5.29
N ASN A 32 11.53 -8.15 -6.33
CA ASN A 32 12.89 -7.61 -6.23
C ASN A 32 13.00 -6.38 -5.32
N ASN A 33 11.97 -5.53 -5.29
CA ASN A 33 11.98 -4.28 -4.53
C ASN A 33 10.55 -3.74 -4.37
N ASN A 34 10.39 -2.67 -3.58
CA ASN A 34 9.11 -2.02 -3.35
C ASN A 34 8.45 -1.51 -4.64
N ALA A 35 9.20 -0.92 -5.57
CA ALA A 35 8.65 -0.45 -6.85
C ALA A 35 7.96 -1.59 -7.63
N ALA A 36 8.60 -2.76 -7.69
CA ALA A 36 8.02 -3.93 -8.36
C ALA A 36 6.79 -4.45 -7.61
N ALA A 37 6.76 -4.40 -6.27
CA ALA A 37 5.60 -4.77 -5.47
C ALA A 37 4.42 -3.83 -5.74
N THR A 38 4.66 -2.53 -5.70
CA THR A 38 3.65 -1.49 -5.97
C THR A 38 3.07 -1.62 -7.37
N MET A 39 3.93 -1.77 -8.40
CA MET A 39 3.50 -2.00 -9.78
C MET A 39 2.65 -3.25 -9.92
N LEU A 40 3.05 -4.35 -9.28
CA LEU A 40 2.31 -5.61 -9.34
C LEU A 40 0.92 -5.48 -8.72
N CYS A 41 0.82 -4.87 -7.53
CA CYS A 41 -0.47 -4.63 -6.86
C CYS A 41 -1.38 -3.74 -7.71
N LEU A 42 -0.87 -2.61 -8.21
CA LEU A 42 -1.64 -1.68 -9.04
C LEU A 42 -2.11 -2.35 -10.34
N SER A 43 -1.22 -3.07 -11.04
CA SER A 43 -1.58 -3.77 -12.28
C SER A 43 -2.62 -4.87 -12.04
N ALA A 44 -2.53 -5.59 -10.92
CA ALA A 44 -3.45 -6.68 -10.62
C ALA A 44 -4.84 -6.17 -10.20
N MET A 45 -4.91 -5.05 -9.46
CA MET A 45 -6.13 -4.58 -8.82
C MET A 45 -6.82 -3.44 -9.58
N ALA A 46 -6.06 -2.63 -10.32
CA ALA A 46 -6.58 -1.38 -10.88
C ALA A 46 -6.12 -1.09 -12.32
N PHE A 47 -5.73 -2.09 -13.11
CA PHE A 47 -5.34 -1.88 -14.51
C PHE A 47 -6.48 -1.22 -15.30
N GLY A 48 -6.19 -0.09 -15.96
CA GLY A 48 -7.15 0.71 -16.71
C GLY A 48 -8.17 1.47 -15.85
N LYS A 49 -8.00 1.50 -14.53
CA LYS A 49 -8.89 2.17 -13.56
C LYS A 49 -8.16 3.29 -12.82
N GLU A 50 -8.95 4.17 -12.22
CA GLU A 50 -8.45 5.22 -11.32
C GLU A 50 -8.08 4.62 -9.96
N VAL A 51 -6.97 5.09 -9.38
CA VAL A 51 -6.55 4.80 -8.01
C VAL A 51 -6.53 6.11 -7.23
N ILE A 52 -7.38 6.20 -6.21
CA ILE A 52 -7.50 7.41 -5.41
C ILE A 52 -6.41 7.43 -4.35
N THR A 53 -5.59 8.49 -4.38
CA THR A 53 -4.45 8.69 -3.49
C THR A 53 -4.40 10.11 -2.97
N SER A 54 -4.01 10.30 -1.70
CA SER A 54 -3.81 11.62 -1.12
C SER A 54 -2.67 12.38 -1.82
N ARG A 55 -2.89 13.65 -2.15
CA ARG A 55 -1.84 14.52 -2.71
C ARG A 55 -0.65 14.67 -1.78
N GLY A 56 -0.87 14.64 -0.45
CA GLY A 56 0.21 14.66 0.54
C GLY A 56 1.06 13.41 0.59
N GLU A 57 0.64 12.32 -0.08
CA GLU A 57 1.31 11.03 -0.10
C GLU A 57 2.01 10.73 -1.46
N LEU A 58 2.04 11.69 -2.38
CA LEU A 58 2.72 11.56 -3.67
C LEU A 58 4.22 11.79 -3.50
N VAL A 59 4.90 10.78 -2.98
CA VAL A 59 6.31 10.85 -2.59
C VAL A 59 7.26 10.54 -3.74
N GLU A 60 8.50 11.06 -3.62
CA GLU A 60 9.67 10.60 -4.35
C GLU A 60 10.68 10.02 -3.36
N ILE A 61 11.10 8.78 -3.55
CA ILE A 61 12.02 8.07 -2.67
C ILE A 61 13.13 7.42 -3.51
N GLY A 62 14.37 7.41 -2.99
CA GLY A 62 15.45 6.55 -3.47
C GLY A 62 15.86 6.73 -4.94
N GLY A 63 15.99 7.96 -5.41
CA GLY A 63 16.61 8.22 -6.72
C GLY A 63 15.68 7.99 -7.93
N SER A 64 14.49 8.53 -7.87
CA SER A 64 13.48 8.59 -8.95
C SER A 64 12.30 7.61 -8.81
N PHE A 65 12.08 6.98 -7.66
CA PHE A 65 10.80 6.32 -7.41
C PHE A 65 9.75 7.38 -7.08
N ARG A 66 8.85 7.63 -8.02
CA ARG A 66 7.72 8.55 -7.89
C ARG A 66 6.42 7.81 -8.01
N ILE A 67 5.53 7.96 -7.04
CA ILE A 67 4.23 7.29 -7.03
C ILE A 67 3.43 7.53 -8.33
N PRO A 68 3.32 8.77 -8.86
CA PRO A 68 2.59 8.99 -10.11
C PRO A 68 3.16 8.22 -11.30
N GLU A 69 4.49 8.16 -11.43
CA GLU A 69 5.16 7.48 -12.54
C GLU A 69 5.00 5.96 -12.46
N ILE A 70 5.10 5.39 -11.25
CA ILE A 70 4.88 3.96 -11.02
C ILE A 70 3.42 3.58 -11.32
N MET A 71 2.48 4.42 -10.92
CA MET A 71 1.07 4.21 -11.17
C MET A 71 0.77 4.21 -12.67
N GLU A 72 1.28 5.19 -13.42
CA GLU A 72 1.14 5.24 -14.88
C GLU A 72 1.77 4.01 -15.56
N GLN A 73 2.98 3.62 -15.16
CA GLN A 73 3.66 2.44 -15.71
C GLN A 73 2.94 1.12 -15.37
N SER A 74 2.19 1.06 -14.27
CA SER A 74 1.37 -0.10 -13.93
C SER A 74 0.10 -0.24 -14.78
N GLY A 75 -0.25 0.79 -15.55
CA GLY A 75 -1.49 0.87 -16.32
C GLY A 75 -2.70 1.36 -15.50
N ALA A 76 -2.50 1.79 -14.26
CA ALA A 76 -3.52 2.47 -13.46
C ALA A 76 -3.44 3.99 -13.66
N HIS A 77 -4.51 4.70 -13.34
CA HIS A 77 -4.61 6.14 -13.48
C HIS A 77 -4.69 6.82 -12.11
N LEU A 78 -3.78 7.77 -11.86
CA LEU A 78 -3.78 8.52 -10.61
C LEU A 78 -5.00 9.45 -10.50
N LYS A 79 -5.72 9.33 -9.38
CA LYS A 79 -6.75 10.27 -8.95
C LYS A 79 -6.34 10.92 -7.64
N GLU A 80 -5.81 12.15 -7.72
CA GLU A 80 -5.36 12.88 -6.54
C GLU A 80 -6.53 13.48 -5.76
N VAL A 81 -6.47 13.38 -4.42
CA VAL A 81 -7.45 14.00 -3.52
C VAL A 81 -6.80 14.81 -2.41
N GLY A 82 -7.57 15.72 -1.85
CA GLY A 82 -7.10 16.61 -0.79
C GLY A 82 -6.08 17.64 -1.26
N THR A 83 -5.24 18.06 -0.33
CA THR A 83 -4.16 19.03 -0.54
C THR A 83 -2.85 18.48 0.02
N THR A 84 -1.74 19.20 -0.18
CA THR A 84 -0.41 18.79 0.32
C THR A 84 -0.41 18.45 1.82
N ASN A 85 -1.14 19.22 2.63
CA ASN A 85 -1.11 19.11 4.09
C ASN A 85 -2.42 18.61 4.71
N LYS A 86 -3.50 18.52 3.93
CA LYS A 86 -4.80 18.07 4.46
C LYS A 86 -5.55 17.19 3.47
N THR A 87 -5.90 15.99 3.92
CA THR A 87 -6.80 15.08 3.22
C THR A 87 -7.78 14.49 4.23
N LYS A 88 -9.04 14.44 3.86
CA LYS A 88 -10.15 13.97 4.70
C LYS A 88 -10.83 12.76 4.05
N PRO A 89 -11.53 11.92 4.82
CA PRO A 89 -12.35 10.85 4.25
C PRO A 89 -13.38 11.32 3.22
N SER A 90 -13.92 12.55 3.39
CA SER A 90 -14.84 13.16 2.42
C SER A 90 -14.20 13.40 1.04
N ASP A 91 -12.89 13.64 0.98
CA ASP A 91 -12.21 13.90 -0.29
C ASP A 91 -12.17 12.63 -1.15
N TYR A 92 -11.97 11.46 -0.52
CA TYR A 92 -12.06 10.15 -1.17
C TYR A 92 -13.48 9.85 -1.64
N ARG A 93 -14.51 10.10 -0.78
CA ARG A 93 -15.91 9.88 -1.15
C ARG A 93 -16.34 10.74 -2.35
N ASN A 94 -15.92 12.00 -2.37
CA ASN A 94 -16.26 12.92 -3.46
C ASN A 94 -15.56 12.58 -4.79
N ALA A 95 -14.42 11.92 -4.73
CA ALA A 95 -13.67 11.51 -5.92
C ALA A 95 -14.10 10.13 -6.44
N TYR A 96 -14.79 9.33 -5.64
CA TYR A 96 -15.19 7.98 -5.99
C TYR A 96 -16.20 7.96 -7.16
N ASP A 97 -15.89 7.14 -8.15
CA ASP A 97 -16.73 6.84 -9.30
C ASP A 97 -16.78 5.30 -9.45
N PRO A 98 -17.94 4.65 -9.23
CA PRO A 98 -18.03 3.18 -9.23
C PRO A 98 -17.67 2.55 -10.57
N GLU A 99 -17.74 3.28 -11.68
CA GLU A 99 -17.37 2.76 -12.99
C GLU A 99 -15.86 2.88 -13.28
N LYS A 100 -15.21 3.90 -12.70
CA LYS A 100 -13.81 4.23 -13.00
C LYS A 100 -12.84 3.85 -11.91
N THR A 101 -13.24 3.93 -10.65
CA THR A 101 -12.31 3.68 -9.53
C THR A 101 -12.06 2.18 -9.35
N GLY A 102 -10.78 1.80 -9.28
CA GLY A 102 -10.34 0.42 -9.10
C GLY A 102 -9.79 0.12 -7.71
N ALA A 103 -9.18 1.09 -7.05
CA ALA A 103 -8.59 0.92 -5.72
C ALA A 103 -8.44 2.24 -4.97
N LEU A 104 -8.25 2.15 -3.66
CA LEU A 104 -7.73 3.22 -2.82
C LEU A 104 -6.27 2.91 -2.49
N MET A 105 -5.40 3.92 -2.49
CA MET A 105 -4.01 3.74 -2.14
C MET A 105 -3.58 4.71 -1.05
N LYS A 106 -2.94 4.17 -0.01
CA LYS A 106 -2.24 4.92 1.01
C LYS A 106 -0.75 4.67 0.89
N VAL A 107 0.05 5.74 0.99
CA VAL A 107 1.51 5.66 0.94
C VAL A 107 2.10 6.25 2.21
N HIS A 108 2.99 5.50 2.86
CA HIS A 108 3.70 5.97 4.03
C HIS A 108 4.81 6.96 3.66
N THR A 109 4.79 8.14 4.28
CA THR A 109 5.79 9.20 4.05
C THR A 109 7.03 8.97 4.92
N SER A 110 7.80 7.91 4.62
CA SER A 110 8.90 7.44 5.46
C SER A 110 10.13 8.38 5.49
N ASN A 111 10.30 9.23 4.48
CA ASN A 111 11.49 10.06 4.29
C ASN A 111 11.29 11.56 4.53
N TYR A 112 10.08 12.00 4.86
CA TYR A 112 9.78 13.38 5.24
C TYR A 112 8.57 13.46 6.17
N ARG A 113 8.37 14.62 6.78
CA ARG A 113 7.20 14.92 7.61
C ARG A 113 6.65 16.30 7.29
N ILE A 114 5.32 16.41 7.24
CA ILE A 114 4.62 17.69 7.13
C ILE A 114 4.16 18.08 8.54
N LEU A 115 4.61 19.23 9.02
CA LEU A 115 4.30 19.73 10.37
C LEU A 115 3.40 20.97 10.29
N GLY A 116 2.59 21.19 11.34
CA GLY A 116 1.73 22.34 11.47
C GLY A 116 0.25 22.00 11.31
N PHE A 117 -0.47 22.75 10.47
CA PHE A 117 -1.89 22.50 10.25
C PHE A 117 -2.11 21.36 9.25
N THR A 118 -1.93 20.13 9.73
CA THR A 118 -2.01 18.91 8.91
C THR A 118 -3.24 18.08 9.28
N GLN A 119 -3.68 17.26 8.34
CA GLN A 119 -4.67 16.21 8.54
C GLN A 119 -4.46 15.12 7.48
N GLU A 120 -4.40 13.90 7.90
CA GLU A 120 -4.32 12.73 7.01
C GLU A 120 -5.45 11.73 7.31
N VAL A 121 -5.73 10.86 6.36
CA VAL A 121 -6.62 9.71 6.54
C VAL A 121 -5.77 8.56 7.06
N THR A 122 -6.11 8.04 8.23
CA THR A 122 -5.43 6.88 8.83
C THR A 122 -5.65 5.62 7.99
N LEU A 123 -4.80 4.59 8.16
CA LEU A 123 -4.98 3.32 7.47
C LEU A 123 -6.34 2.70 7.77
N LYS A 124 -6.75 2.71 9.04
CA LYS A 124 -8.06 2.20 9.45
C LYS A 124 -9.23 2.93 8.76
N GLU A 125 -9.20 4.26 8.72
CA GLU A 125 -10.20 5.04 7.98
C GLU A 125 -10.18 4.71 6.48
N MET A 126 -9.00 4.46 5.89
CA MET A 126 -8.86 4.06 4.50
C MET A 126 -9.50 2.68 4.25
N VAL A 127 -9.27 1.72 5.15
CA VAL A 127 -9.90 0.39 5.08
C VAL A 127 -11.42 0.49 5.22
N ASP A 128 -11.91 1.34 6.11
CA ASP A 128 -13.35 1.56 6.27
C ASP A 128 -13.96 2.19 4.99
N LEU A 129 -13.27 3.13 4.35
CA LEU A 129 -13.66 3.66 3.04
C LEU A 129 -13.65 2.59 1.94
N GLY A 130 -12.64 1.73 1.92
CA GLY A 130 -12.57 0.59 1.00
C GLY A 130 -13.75 -0.34 1.14
N LYS A 131 -14.13 -0.67 2.38
CA LYS A 131 -15.34 -1.48 2.67
C LYS A 131 -16.63 -0.78 2.23
N GLU A 132 -16.76 0.53 2.53
CA GLU A 132 -17.91 1.36 2.14
C GLU A 132 -18.10 1.37 0.61
N MET A 133 -17.01 1.47 -0.15
CA MET A 133 -17.00 1.59 -1.60
C MET A 133 -16.86 0.23 -2.32
N ASN A 134 -16.65 -0.86 -1.58
CA ASN A 134 -16.31 -2.18 -2.13
C ASN A 134 -15.08 -2.16 -3.03
N LEU A 135 -14.03 -1.47 -2.58
CA LEU A 135 -12.73 -1.31 -3.25
C LEU A 135 -11.60 -1.94 -2.45
N PRO A 136 -10.60 -2.54 -3.11
CA PRO A 136 -9.36 -2.92 -2.44
C PRO A 136 -8.60 -1.69 -1.94
N VAL A 137 -7.90 -1.86 -0.82
CA VAL A 137 -6.98 -0.87 -0.26
C VAL A 137 -5.55 -1.38 -0.45
N ILE A 138 -4.71 -0.56 -1.07
CA ILE A 138 -3.28 -0.83 -1.23
C ILE A 138 -2.55 0.07 -0.23
N TYR A 139 -1.74 -0.53 0.66
CA TYR A 139 -0.90 0.22 1.58
C TYR A 139 0.57 0.03 1.24
N ASP A 140 1.20 1.06 0.68
CA ASP A 140 2.65 1.10 0.46
C ASP A 140 3.34 1.61 1.73
N MET A 141 3.90 0.68 2.49
CA MET A 141 4.61 0.97 3.75
C MET A 141 6.05 1.46 3.53
N GLY A 142 6.57 1.38 2.31
CA GLY A 142 7.97 1.69 2.02
C GLY A 142 8.91 0.71 2.71
N SER A 143 9.58 1.13 3.79
CA SER A 143 10.52 0.30 4.53
C SER A 143 9.88 -0.73 5.47
N GLY A 144 8.64 -0.56 5.87
CA GLY A 144 7.82 -1.43 6.73
C GLY A 144 8.54 -2.18 7.86
N LEU A 145 8.06 -2.07 9.09
CA LEU A 145 8.61 -2.84 10.21
C LEU A 145 7.95 -4.20 10.31
N MET A 146 8.76 -5.26 10.50
CA MET A 146 8.28 -6.62 10.77
C MET A 146 8.10 -6.91 12.25
N ALA A 147 8.61 -6.05 13.14
CA ALA A 147 8.53 -6.21 14.60
C ALA A 147 8.37 -4.84 15.26
N ASP A 148 7.68 -4.82 16.40
CA ASP A 148 7.55 -3.63 17.24
C ASP A 148 8.92 -3.20 17.81
N LEU A 149 9.34 -1.99 17.48
CA LEU A 149 10.58 -1.37 17.93
C LEU A 149 10.35 -0.16 18.85
N THR A 150 9.16 0.03 19.37
CA THR A 150 8.81 1.16 20.27
C THR A 150 9.71 1.24 21.49
N ARG A 151 10.14 0.09 22.04
CA ARG A 151 11.12 0.00 23.14
C ARG A 151 12.49 0.61 22.81
N TYR A 152 12.79 0.81 21.54
CA TYR A 152 14.02 1.44 21.05
C TYR A 152 13.78 2.88 20.55
N GLY A 153 12.59 3.43 20.80
CA GLY A 153 12.21 4.79 20.40
C GLY A 153 11.80 4.93 18.93
N VAL A 154 11.55 3.81 18.24
CA VAL A 154 11.01 3.78 16.88
C VAL A 154 9.53 3.50 16.98
N ASP A 155 8.72 4.54 16.77
CA ASP A 155 7.25 4.47 16.77
C ASP A 155 6.76 4.50 15.32
N GLU A 156 6.75 3.32 14.69
CA GLU A 156 6.27 3.12 13.33
C GLU A 156 5.32 1.92 13.27
N HIS A 157 4.35 2.00 12.38
CA HIS A 157 3.36 0.96 12.14
C HIS A 157 4.04 -0.30 11.59
N THR A 158 3.75 -1.46 12.17
CA THR A 158 4.29 -2.74 11.69
C THR A 158 3.43 -3.32 10.56
N VAL A 159 3.98 -4.26 9.79
CA VAL A 159 3.21 -5.01 8.78
C VAL A 159 2.07 -5.79 9.45
N LEU A 160 2.30 -6.34 10.64
CA LEU A 160 1.25 -7.03 11.42
C LEU A 160 0.10 -6.08 11.79
N ASP A 161 0.41 -4.85 12.21
CA ASP A 161 -0.62 -3.84 12.52
C ASP A 161 -1.43 -3.50 11.27
N ALA A 162 -0.78 -3.32 10.12
CA ALA A 162 -1.45 -3.03 8.85
C ALA A 162 -2.41 -4.16 8.44
N VAL A 163 -1.99 -5.42 8.57
CA VAL A 163 -2.84 -6.58 8.30
C VAL A 163 -4.00 -6.67 9.29
N ASN A 164 -3.76 -6.38 10.58
CA ASN A 164 -4.82 -6.37 11.61
C ASN A 164 -5.82 -5.22 11.39
N ASP A 165 -5.40 -4.09 10.83
CA ASP A 165 -6.29 -2.99 10.42
C ASP A 165 -7.14 -3.37 9.19
N GLY A 166 -6.73 -4.40 8.45
CA GLY A 166 -7.46 -4.97 7.32
C GLY A 166 -7.00 -4.51 5.94
N ALA A 167 -5.73 -4.05 5.82
CA ALA A 167 -5.10 -3.69 4.56
C ALA A 167 -4.51 -4.92 3.85
#